data_e49e32bc03881b9e63459634e4b42049
#
_entry.id   e49e32bc03881b9e63459634e4b42049
#
_cell.length_a   1.000
_cell.length_b   1.000
_cell.length_c   1.000
_cell.angle_alpha   90.00
_cell.angle_beta   90.00
_cell.angle_gamma   90.00
#
_symmetry.space_group_name_H-M   'P 1'
#
loop_
_entity.id
_entity.type
_entity.pdbx_description
1 polymer ?
#
loop_
_entity_poly.entity_id
_entity_poly.type
_entity_poly.pdbx_seq_one_letter_code
_entity_poly.pdbx_strand_id
1 'polypeptide(L)'
;MAVNKNFVVKNGLEVDTNTLFVDSANNRVAIGTTVPTATLDVRGKVLSDSQVESFVGKFVGIVTAGAVGVTTMTTTDAVVSGFSTLGKANATSLNVTTGFSTVQSLTAT
;
A
#
# COMPACT_ATOMS: atom_id res chain seq x y z
N MET A 1 25.56 -21.55 32.75
CA MET A 1 24.69 -20.41 33.06
C MET A 1 24.31 -19.68 31.74
N ALA A 2 23.05 -19.58 31.46
CA ALA A 2 22.57 -18.79 30.33
C ALA A 2 22.46 -17.32 30.76
N VAL A 3 23.02 -16.43 29.97
CA VAL A 3 22.91 -14.97 30.17
C VAL A 3 22.13 -14.39 29.02
N ASN A 4 20.93 -13.92 29.31
CA ASN A 4 20.06 -13.27 28.31
C ASN A 4 20.54 -11.83 28.11
N LYS A 5 21.46 -11.64 27.18
CA LYS A 5 21.92 -10.32 26.76
C LYS A 5 21.74 -10.14 25.28
N ASN A 6 21.35 -8.94 24.91
CA ASN A 6 21.23 -8.56 23.52
C ASN A 6 22.61 -8.54 22.85
N PHE A 7 22.66 -8.95 21.60
CA PHE A 7 23.79 -8.66 20.74
C PHE A 7 23.72 -7.18 20.34
N VAL A 8 24.68 -6.39 20.74
CA VAL A 8 24.67 -4.94 20.56
C VAL A 8 25.72 -4.54 19.52
N VAL A 9 25.29 -3.91 18.44
CA VAL A 9 26.16 -3.33 17.43
C VAL A 9 25.96 -1.82 17.44
N LYS A 10 27.04 -1.06 17.63
CA LYS A 10 26.95 0.40 17.82
C LYS A 10 27.33 1.23 16.59
N ASN A 11 28.04 0.64 15.64
CA ASN A 11 28.61 1.37 14.50
C ASN A 11 28.12 0.87 13.14
N GLY A 12 26.90 0.32 13.10
CA GLY A 12 26.36 -0.25 11.90
C GLY A 12 26.61 -1.75 11.78
N LEU A 13 25.92 -2.40 10.89
CA LEU A 13 26.01 -3.81 10.60
C LEU A 13 25.90 -4.02 9.09
N GLU A 14 26.81 -4.80 8.55
CA GLU A 14 26.78 -5.22 7.16
C GLU A 14 26.82 -6.74 7.10
N VAL A 15 25.87 -7.34 6.42
CA VAL A 15 25.83 -8.77 6.15
C VAL A 15 25.88 -8.96 4.65
N ASP A 16 26.90 -9.68 4.18
CA ASP A 16 27.09 -10.03 2.78
C ASP A 16 26.90 -8.81 1.84
N THR A 17 27.68 -7.77 2.12
CA THR A 17 27.75 -6.50 1.40
C THR A 17 26.42 -5.72 1.39
N ASN A 18 25.35 -6.30 0.92
CA ASN A 18 24.07 -5.60 0.75
C ASN A 18 22.85 -6.41 1.17
N THR A 19 23.03 -7.63 1.65
CA THR A 19 21.88 -8.45 2.10
C THR A 19 21.15 -7.78 3.24
N LEU A 20 21.90 -7.33 4.27
CA LEU A 20 21.38 -6.49 5.34
C LEU A 20 22.41 -5.40 5.65
N PHE A 21 22.01 -4.17 5.56
CA PHE A 21 22.88 -3.03 5.83
C PHE A 21 22.23 -2.09 6.84
N VAL A 22 22.93 -1.77 7.92
CA VAL A 22 22.49 -0.81 8.95
C VAL A 22 23.39 0.39 8.91
N ASP A 23 22.86 1.50 8.43
CA ASP A 23 23.55 2.79 8.39
C ASP A 23 23.30 3.53 9.71
N SER A 24 24.24 3.43 10.63
CA SER A 24 24.12 4.07 11.93
C SER A 24 24.26 5.59 11.87
N ALA A 25 24.94 6.12 10.85
CA ALA A 25 25.12 7.56 10.69
C ALA A 25 23.81 8.28 10.33
N ASN A 26 22.94 7.61 9.56
CA ASN A 26 21.68 8.17 9.10
C ASN A 26 20.45 7.49 9.70
N ASN A 27 20.64 6.54 10.63
CA ASN A 27 19.57 5.76 11.27
C ASN A 27 18.66 5.04 10.26
N ARG A 28 19.28 4.30 9.34
CA ARG A 28 18.58 3.60 8.27
C ARG A 28 18.92 2.13 8.23
N VAL A 29 17.99 1.31 7.80
CA VAL A 29 18.18 -0.12 7.54
C VAL A 29 17.85 -0.40 6.09
N ALA A 30 18.66 -1.20 5.44
CA ALA A 30 18.47 -1.58 4.06
C ALA A 30 18.56 -3.09 3.86
N ILE A 31 17.75 -3.58 2.95
CA ILE A 31 17.79 -4.93 2.41
C ILE A 31 18.02 -4.83 0.91
N GLY A 32 19.12 -5.36 0.42
CA GLY A 32 19.47 -5.35 -1.00
C GLY A 32 20.12 -4.08 -1.50
N THR A 33 20.56 -3.18 -0.62
CA THR A 33 21.32 -1.98 -0.99
C THR A 33 22.20 -1.51 0.17
N THR A 34 23.32 -0.86 -0.15
CA THR A 34 24.18 -0.17 0.83
C THR A 34 23.93 1.34 0.88
N VAL A 35 22.99 1.83 0.06
CA VAL A 35 22.65 3.26 -0.02
C VAL A 35 21.16 3.43 0.25
N PRO A 36 20.71 3.29 1.51
CA PRO A 36 19.30 3.47 1.85
C PRO A 36 18.85 4.93 1.66
N THR A 37 17.72 5.10 1.02
CA THR A 37 17.11 6.42 0.79
C THR A 37 15.98 6.72 1.77
N ALA A 38 15.56 5.73 2.56
CA ALA A 38 14.51 5.83 3.58
C ALA A 38 14.97 5.15 4.87
N THR A 39 14.25 5.35 5.97
CA THR A 39 14.53 4.70 7.26
C THR A 39 14.60 3.18 7.12
N LEU A 40 13.71 2.61 6.31
CA LEU A 40 13.80 1.23 5.84
C LEU A 40 13.71 1.23 4.32
N ASP A 41 14.75 0.74 3.66
CA ASP A 41 14.83 0.64 2.20
C ASP A 41 14.98 -0.83 1.81
N VAL A 42 13.98 -1.39 1.14
CA VAL A 42 13.99 -2.77 0.66
C VAL A 42 13.98 -2.78 -0.86
N ARG A 43 15.05 -3.26 -1.46
CA ARG A 43 15.19 -3.42 -2.90
C ARG A 43 14.79 -4.82 -3.31
N GLY A 44 13.49 -5.04 -3.45
CA GLY A 44 12.96 -6.33 -3.81
C GLY A 44 11.52 -6.50 -3.34
N LYS A 45 11.08 -7.74 -3.30
CA LYS A 45 9.73 -8.09 -2.87
C LYS A 45 9.66 -8.18 -1.34
N VAL A 46 8.66 -7.54 -0.77
CA VAL A 46 8.29 -7.73 0.64
C VAL A 46 7.08 -8.66 0.71
N LEU A 47 7.22 -9.77 1.41
CA LEU A 47 6.14 -10.71 1.67
C LEU A 47 5.74 -10.64 3.14
N SER A 48 4.50 -10.34 3.42
CA SER A 48 3.92 -10.38 4.75
C SER A 48 2.84 -11.47 4.80
N ASP A 49 2.94 -12.34 5.77
CA ASP A 49 2.01 -13.45 5.95
C ASP A 49 0.71 -13.03 6.66
N SER A 50 0.71 -11.91 7.32
CA SER A 50 -0.44 -11.41 8.05
C SER A 50 -0.86 -10.02 7.56
N GLN A 51 -0.27 -8.98 8.11
CA GLN A 51 -0.63 -7.63 7.70
C GLN A 51 0.58 -6.71 7.68
N VAL A 52 0.48 -5.68 6.88
CA VAL A 52 1.35 -4.50 6.92
C VAL A 52 0.49 -3.32 7.37
N GLU A 53 0.78 -2.80 8.55
CA GLU A 53 0.07 -1.66 9.11
C GLU A 53 0.87 -0.39 8.87
N SER A 54 0.24 0.61 8.30
CA SER A 54 0.86 1.90 8.00
C SER A 54 -0.15 3.03 8.21
N PHE A 55 0.30 4.09 8.84
CA PHE A 55 -0.51 5.29 8.98
C PHE A 55 -0.78 5.98 7.63
N VAL A 56 0.24 6.03 6.79
CA VAL A 56 0.12 6.52 5.41
C VAL A 56 0.84 5.57 4.47
N GLY A 57 0.11 4.97 3.55
CA GLY A 57 0.65 4.14 2.48
C GLY A 57 0.62 4.88 1.15
N LYS A 58 1.77 4.95 0.48
CA LYS A 58 1.87 5.45 -0.89
C LYS A 58 2.28 4.29 -1.81
N PHE A 59 1.43 3.97 -2.74
CA PHE A 59 1.70 2.95 -3.76
C PHE A 59 1.86 3.62 -5.12
N VAL A 60 2.99 3.37 -5.76
CA VAL A 60 3.27 3.83 -7.12
C VAL A 60 3.31 2.62 -8.03
N GLY A 61 2.35 2.51 -8.94
CA GLY A 61 2.21 1.36 -9.81
C GLY A 61 0.85 0.67 -9.63
N ILE A 62 0.85 -0.66 -9.70
CA ILE A 62 -0.36 -1.46 -9.67
C ILE A 62 -0.53 -2.07 -8.26
N VAL A 63 -1.74 -1.90 -7.70
CA VAL A 63 -2.15 -2.61 -6.49
C VAL A 63 -3.16 -3.69 -6.89
N THR A 64 -2.81 -4.94 -6.64
CA THR A 64 -3.72 -6.08 -6.84
C THR A 64 -4.15 -6.60 -5.48
N ALA A 65 -5.43 -6.56 -5.21
CA ALA A 65 -5.99 -6.99 -3.93
C ALA A 65 -7.28 -7.77 -4.13
N GLY A 66 -7.51 -8.80 -3.30
CA GLY A 66 -8.77 -9.54 -3.31
C GLY A 66 -9.93 -8.69 -2.79
N ALA A 67 -9.68 -7.80 -1.84
CA ALA A 67 -10.65 -6.86 -1.32
C ALA A 67 -9.95 -5.55 -0.91
N VAL A 68 -10.57 -4.43 -1.18
CA VAL A 68 -10.10 -3.11 -0.76
C VAL A 68 -11.22 -2.40 -0.01
N GLY A 69 -11.00 -2.12 1.27
CA GLY A 69 -11.91 -1.29 2.07
C GLY A 69 -11.45 0.18 1.98
N VAL A 70 -12.29 1.05 1.48
CA VAL A 70 -11.95 2.47 1.29
C VAL A 70 -13.07 3.33 1.83
N THR A 71 -12.76 4.20 2.78
CA THR A 71 -13.72 5.20 3.28
C THR A 71 -13.93 6.33 2.26
N THR A 72 -12.85 6.79 1.65
CA THR A 72 -12.89 7.84 0.63
C THR A 72 -11.91 7.50 -0.48
N MET A 73 -12.38 7.55 -1.71
CA MET A 73 -11.54 7.35 -2.89
C MET A 73 -11.62 8.59 -3.78
N THR A 74 -10.46 9.19 -4.07
CA THR A 74 -10.33 10.27 -5.03
C THR A 74 -9.52 9.76 -6.22
N THR A 75 -10.09 9.82 -7.41
CA THR A 75 -9.45 9.31 -8.62
C THR A 75 -9.84 10.15 -9.84
N THR A 76 -8.93 10.28 -10.78
CA THR A 76 -9.22 10.89 -12.08
C THR A 76 -10.08 9.98 -12.92
N ASP A 77 -9.76 8.69 -12.92
CA ASP A 77 -10.50 7.68 -13.67
C ASP A 77 -10.72 6.45 -12.79
N ALA A 78 -11.93 5.95 -12.75
CA ALA A 78 -12.26 4.69 -12.12
C ALA A 78 -12.98 3.78 -13.12
N VAL A 79 -12.42 2.60 -13.35
CA VAL A 79 -13.08 1.56 -14.15
C VAL A 79 -13.51 0.44 -13.21
N VAL A 80 -14.81 0.22 -13.14
CA VAL A 80 -15.41 -0.82 -12.32
C VAL A 80 -16.21 -1.75 -13.21
N SER A 81 -15.79 -3.01 -13.28
CA SER A 81 -16.45 -4.02 -14.13
C SER A 81 -17.79 -4.48 -13.58
N GLY A 82 -18.02 -4.34 -12.28
CA GLY A 82 -19.28 -4.73 -11.67
C GLY A 82 -19.57 -3.98 -10.39
N PHE A 83 -20.75 -3.43 -10.25
CA PHE A 83 -21.31 -2.93 -9.00
C PHE A 83 -22.35 -3.92 -8.49
N SER A 84 -22.23 -4.37 -7.27
CA SER A 84 -23.30 -5.11 -6.60
C SER A 84 -24.26 -4.19 -5.84
N THR A 85 -23.72 -3.14 -5.22
CA THR A 85 -24.51 -2.19 -4.44
C THR A 85 -23.89 -0.80 -4.49
N LEU A 86 -24.69 0.20 -4.80
CA LEU A 86 -24.31 1.61 -4.77
C LEU A 86 -25.40 2.37 -3.97
N GLY A 87 -25.05 2.88 -2.79
CA GLY A 87 -26.00 3.57 -1.93
C GLY A 87 -26.44 4.93 -2.48
N LYS A 88 -25.50 5.72 -2.97
CA LYS A 88 -25.77 7.02 -3.58
C LYS A 88 -24.69 7.35 -4.59
N ALA A 89 -25.10 7.78 -5.77
CA ALA A 89 -24.20 8.31 -6.79
C ALA A 89 -24.59 9.74 -7.14
N ASN A 90 -23.64 10.67 -7.08
CA ASN A 90 -23.75 12.01 -7.63
C ASN A 90 -22.87 12.10 -8.87
N ALA A 91 -23.45 12.36 -10.00
CA ALA A 91 -22.73 12.49 -11.26
C ALA A 91 -23.13 13.76 -11.98
N THR A 92 -22.14 14.49 -12.50
CA THR A 92 -22.39 15.64 -13.39
C THR A 92 -22.98 15.16 -14.72
N SER A 93 -22.50 14.02 -15.18
CA SER A 93 -23.00 13.35 -16.39
C SER A 93 -22.98 11.85 -16.18
N LEU A 94 -24.08 11.21 -16.49
CA LEU A 94 -24.21 9.76 -16.47
C LEU A 94 -24.60 9.28 -17.84
N ASN A 95 -23.76 8.50 -18.50
CA ASN A 95 -24.02 7.87 -19.78
C ASN A 95 -24.18 6.37 -19.56
N VAL A 96 -25.38 5.86 -19.81
CA VAL A 96 -25.70 4.45 -19.73
C VAL A 96 -25.96 3.93 -21.12
N THR A 97 -25.08 3.11 -21.64
CA THR A 97 -25.16 2.56 -23.00
C THR A 97 -25.98 1.29 -23.08
N THR A 98 -26.05 0.52 -21.98
CA THR A 98 -26.85 -0.70 -21.93
C THR A 98 -27.43 -0.90 -20.52
N GLY A 99 -28.74 -1.06 -20.45
CA GLY A 99 -29.50 -1.69 -19.41
C GLY A 99 -29.54 -1.13 -17.99
N PHE A 100 -30.47 -0.22 -17.70
CA PHE A 100 -31.06 -0.16 -16.37
C PHE A 100 -32.14 -1.24 -16.23
N SER A 101 -32.08 -2.09 -15.21
CA SER A 101 -33.16 -3.04 -14.94
C SER A 101 -34.32 -2.40 -14.18
N THR A 102 -34.01 -1.48 -13.26
CA THR A 102 -35.04 -0.83 -12.45
C THR A 102 -34.61 0.57 -12.06
N VAL A 103 -35.43 1.57 -12.34
CA VAL A 103 -35.32 2.91 -11.76
C VAL A 103 -36.58 3.16 -10.93
N GLN A 104 -36.42 3.23 -9.61
CA GLN A 104 -37.54 3.42 -8.70
C GLN A 104 -38.05 4.85 -8.69
N SER A 105 -37.13 5.81 -8.76
CA SER A 105 -37.48 7.23 -8.86
C SER A 105 -36.39 7.98 -9.61
N LEU A 106 -36.80 8.76 -10.59
CA LEU A 106 -35.95 9.65 -11.38
C LEU A 106 -36.53 11.07 -11.30
N THR A 107 -35.75 12.00 -10.75
CA THR A 107 -36.11 13.41 -10.68
C THR A 107 -35.19 14.22 -11.58
N ALA A 108 -35.70 14.92 -12.54
CA ALA A 108 -34.94 15.80 -13.42
C ALA A 108 -35.35 17.24 -13.19
N THR A 109 -34.39 18.10 -13.07
CA THR A 109 -34.52 19.54 -12.94
C THR A 109 -33.83 20.22 -14.13
#